data_230a571b0b6e854cfe21aa0c9a3304eb
#
_entry.id   230a571b0b6e854cfe21aa0c9a3304eb
#
_cell.length_a   1.000
_cell.length_b   1.000
_cell.length_c   1.000
_cell.angle_alpha   90.00
_cell.angle_beta   90.00
_cell.angle_gamma   90.00
#
_symmetry.space_group_name_H-M   'P 1'
#
loop_
_entity.id
_entity.type
_entity.pdbx_description
1 polymer ?
#
loop_
_entity_poly.entity_id
_entity_poly.type
_entity_poly.pdbx_seq_one_letter_code
_entity_poly.pdbx_strand_id
1 'polypeptide(L)'
;MAVLLLNASFEPLRVISLRRAIGLVVTGKAEITASGDGEIHSATASMPMPAVVRLRYMVRVPFRSTVSLSRRGVLIRDSRRCQFGHCSRSASTVDHVVPRSRGGLHEWTNVVAACPTCNARKGDRLLAEIGWHLKRPPVAPRGAVVLLSAAGLTHAHPAWVDYLPGLSGVA
;
A
#
# COMPACT_ATOMS: atom_id res chain seq x y z
N MET A 1 14.41 1.43 -8.31
CA MET A 1 14.02 2.26 -7.17
C MET A 1 12.72 2.98 -7.49
N ALA A 2 11.85 3.15 -6.50
CA ALA A 2 10.53 3.77 -6.61
C ALA A 2 10.55 5.13 -5.92
N VAL A 3 9.84 6.12 -6.48
CA VAL A 3 9.79 7.50 -6.01
C VAL A 3 8.33 7.91 -5.83
N LEU A 4 7.99 8.54 -4.72
CA LEU A 4 6.66 9.07 -4.49
C LEU A 4 6.48 10.38 -5.27
N LEU A 5 5.44 10.47 -6.06
CA LEU A 5 5.05 11.68 -6.77
C LEU A 5 3.90 12.36 -6.03
N LEU A 6 4.13 13.62 -5.67
CA LEU A 6 3.12 14.49 -5.07
C LEU A 6 2.57 15.49 -6.08
N ASN A 7 1.34 15.89 -5.87
CA ASN A 7 0.75 17.06 -6.53
C ASN A 7 1.36 18.36 -6.00
N ALA A 8 1.12 19.49 -6.65
CA ALA A 8 1.51 20.80 -6.13
C ALA A 8 0.94 21.10 -4.73
N SER A 9 -0.19 20.50 -4.38
CA SER A 9 -0.84 20.57 -3.06
C SER A 9 -0.24 19.63 -2.00
N PHE A 10 0.87 18.93 -2.29
CA PHE A 10 1.43 17.86 -1.46
C PHE A 10 0.57 16.60 -1.36
N GLU A 11 -0.53 16.52 -2.10
CA GLU A 11 -1.36 15.33 -2.15
C GLU A 11 -0.62 14.20 -2.89
N PRO A 12 -0.54 12.98 -2.32
CA PRO A 12 0.10 11.86 -2.98
C PRO A 12 -0.68 11.43 -4.23
N LEU A 13 -0.01 11.42 -5.38
CA LEU A 13 -0.61 11.04 -6.66
C LEU A 13 -0.39 9.57 -7.00
N ARG A 14 0.87 9.16 -6.99
CA ARG A 14 1.28 7.81 -7.36
C ARG A 14 2.76 7.56 -7.06
N VAL A 15 3.15 6.31 -7.12
CA VAL A 15 4.56 5.92 -7.14
C VAL A 15 5.02 5.79 -8.59
N ILE A 16 6.19 6.33 -8.89
CA ILE A 16 6.80 6.33 -10.23
C ILE A 16 8.21 5.72 -10.18
N SER A 17 8.74 5.35 -11.34
CA SER A 17 10.13 4.90 -11.44
C SER A 17 11.10 6.07 -11.24
N LEU A 18 12.31 5.75 -10.75
CA LEU A 18 13.39 6.72 -10.59
C LEU A 18 13.67 7.48 -11.90
N ARG A 19 13.76 6.78 -13.02
CA ARG A 19 13.98 7.39 -14.35
C ARG A 19 12.94 8.46 -14.66
N ARG A 20 11.67 8.19 -14.36
CA ARG A 20 10.58 9.16 -14.59
C ARG A 20 10.69 10.35 -13.66
N ALA A 21 11.04 10.14 -12.38
CA ALA A 21 11.26 11.21 -11.41
C ALA A 21 12.38 12.16 -11.87
N ILE A 22 13.53 11.62 -12.27
CA ILE A 22 14.66 12.39 -12.81
C ILE A 22 14.20 13.22 -14.01
N GLY A 23 13.50 12.62 -14.97
CA GLY A 23 12.99 13.34 -16.14
C GLY A 23 12.08 14.52 -15.79
N LEU A 24 11.23 14.38 -14.77
CA LEU A 24 10.37 15.46 -14.30
C LEU A 24 11.17 16.59 -13.62
N VAL A 25 12.20 16.25 -12.85
CA VAL A 25 13.07 17.23 -12.17
C VAL A 25 13.93 17.97 -13.17
N VAL A 26 14.60 17.28 -14.07
CA VAL A 26 15.47 17.89 -15.09
C VAL A 26 14.70 18.81 -16.03
N THR A 27 13.45 18.45 -16.36
CA THR A 27 12.59 19.30 -17.21
C THR A 27 11.89 20.43 -16.45
N GLY A 28 12.21 20.63 -15.17
CA GLY A 28 11.61 21.69 -14.32
C GLY A 28 10.13 21.49 -13.99
N LYS A 29 9.55 20.30 -14.30
CA LYS A 29 8.13 19.98 -14.02
C LYS A 29 7.87 19.55 -12.58
N ALA A 30 8.92 19.10 -11.88
CA ALA A 30 8.86 18.72 -10.48
C ALA A 30 10.12 19.19 -9.74
N GLU A 31 10.06 19.19 -8.44
CA GLU A 31 11.19 19.45 -7.54
C GLU A 31 11.36 18.28 -6.56
N ILE A 32 12.57 18.06 -6.07
CA ILE A 32 12.84 17.05 -5.03
C ILE A 32 12.39 17.64 -3.70
N THR A 33 11.47 16.94 -3.03
CA THR A 33 10.93 17.35 -1.72
C THR A 33 11.57 16.55 -0.59
N ALA A 34 11.93 15.29 -0.84
CA ALA A 34 12.74 14.49 0.07
C ALA A 34 13.69 13.59 -0.72
N SER A 35 14.91 13.45 -0.20
CA SER A 35 15.96 12.63 -0.79
C SER A 35 16.06 11.27 -0.10
N GLY A 36 16.49 10.28 -0.82
CA GLY A 36 17.00 9.01 -0.30
C GLY A 36 18.51 9.06 -0.15
N ASP A 37 19.10 7.90 0.09
CA ASP A 37 20.56 7.79 0.23
C ASP A 37 21.27 7.90 -1.11
N GLY A 38 22.36 8.68 -1.15
CA GLY A 38 23.24 8.84 -2.29
C GLY A 38 22.84 9.95 -3.26
N GLU A 39 23.60 10.04 -4.33
CA GLU A 39 23.46 11.05 -5.39
C GLU A 39 23.41 10.39 -6.77
N ILE A 40 22.82 11.10 -7.71
CA ILE A 40 22.83 10.75 -9.13
C ILE A 40 23.77 11.70 -9.83
N HIS A 41 24.72 11.14 -10.55
CA HIS A 41 25.71 11.89 -11.32
C HIS A 41 25.45 11.78 -12.81
N SER A 42 25.68 12.86 -13.54
CA SER A 42 25.78 12.91 -14.98
C SER A 42 27.13 13.49 -15.36
N ALA A 43 27.45 13.58 -16.65
CA ALA A 43 28.72 14.19 -17.11
C ALA A 43 28.87 15.66 -16.69
N THR A 44 27.77 16.37 -16.43
CA THR A 44 27.76 17.83 -16.21
C THR A 44 27.07 18.27 -14.92
N ALA A 45 26.41 17.36 -14.21
CA ALA A 45 25.62 17.72 -13.01
C ALA A 45 25.48 16.56 -12.04
N SER A 46 25.31 16.87 -10.77
CA SER A 46 24.85 15.91 -9.75
C SER A 46 23.56 16.39 -9.09
N MET A 47 22.75 15.45 -8.59
CA MET A 47 21.56 15.76 -7.81
C MET A 47 21.37 14.71 -6.73
N PRO A 48 20.74 15.06 -5.59
CA PRO A 48 20.37 14.09 -4.58
C PRO A 48 19.43 12.99 -5.14
N MET A 49 19.57 11.76 -4.66
CA MET A 49 18.69 10.65 -5.05
C MET A 49 17.25 10.98 -4.64
N PRO A 50 16.30 11.19 -5.57
CA PRO A 50 14.94 11.56 -5.21
C PRO A 50 14.19 10.38 -4.59
N ALA A 51 13.68 10.54 -3.37
CA ALA A 51 12.74 9.64 -2.73
C ALA A 51 11.29 10.15 -2.89
N VAL A 52 11.11 11.48 -2.82
CA VAL A 52 9.83 12.15 -3.03
C VAL A 52 10.03 13.33 -3.98
N VAL A 53 9.17 13.45 -4.98
CA VAL A 53 9.14 14.59 -5.90
C VAL A 53 7.75 15.21 -5.93
N ARG A 54 7.68 16.54 -5.98
CA ARG A 54 6.45 17.32 -6.05
C ARG A 54 6.32 18.00 -7.39
N LEU A 55 5.17 17.89 -8.03
CA LEU A 55 4.86 18.66 -9.25
C LEU A 55 4.78 20.16 -8.93
N ARG A 56 5.26 20.98 -9.84
CA ARG A 56 5.13 22.44 -9.77
C ARG A 56 3.78 22.97 -10.25
N TYR A 57 2.94 22.09 -10.80
CA TYR A 57 1.60 22.40 -11.29
C TYR A 57 0.58 21.43 -10.70
N MET A 58 -0.67 21.89 -10.63
CA MET A 58 -1.77 21.09 -10.11
C MET A 58 -2.28 20.11 -11.17
N VAL A 59 -2.38 18.85 -10.80
CA VAL A 59 -3.07 17.82 -11.59
C VAL A 59 -4.39 17.49 -10.93
N ARG A 60 -5.49 17.63 -11.65
CA ARG A 60 -6.79 17.15 -11.19
C ARG A 60 -6.85 15.63 -11.36
N VAL A 61 -6.90 14.93 -10.25
CA VAL A 61 -7.08 13.47 -10.25
C VAL A 61 -8.56 13.20 -10.02
N PRO A 62 -9.24 12.49 -10.92
CA PRO A 62 -10.61 12.09 -10.66
C PRO A 62 -10.66 11.21 -9.41
N PHE A 63 -11.55 11.53 -8.48
CA PHE A 63 -11.74 10.77 -7.25
C PHE A 63 -12.14 9.33 -7.59
N ARG A 64 -11.20 8.40 -7.43
CA ARG A 64 -11.50 6.97 -7.52
C ARG A 64 -11.90 6.48 -6.13
N SER A 65 -13.20 6.34 -5.92
CA SER A 65 -13.78 5.90 -4.64
C SER A 65 -13.47 4.43 -4.31
N THR A 66 -13.09 3.61 -5.29
CA THR A 66 -12.90 2.18 -5.11
C THR A 66 -11.56 1.70 -5.65
N VAL A 67 -10.90 0.89 -4.84
CA VAL A 67 -9.68 0.17 -5.21
C VAL A 67 -10.05 -1.27 -5.50
N SER A 68 -9.61 -1.79 -6.64
CA SER A 68 -9.83 -3.19 -6.97
C SER A 68 -9.23 -4.10 -5.89
N LEU A 69 -10.01 -5.07 -5.44
CA LEU A 69 -9.56 -6.07 -4.48
C LEU A 69 -8.41 -6.88 -5.07
N SER A 70 -7.32 -6.97 -4.34
CA SER A 70 -6.17 -7.80 -4.72
C SER A 70 -5.56 -8.45 -3.48
N ARG A 71 -5.00 -9.66 -3.65
CA ARG A 71 -4.29 -10.37 -2.58
C ARG A 71 -3.19 -9.49 -1.95
N ARG A 72 -2.42 -8.79 -2.79
CA ARG A 72 -1.37 -7.89 -2.33
C ARG A 72 -1.95 -6.75 -1.49
N GLY A 73 -3.02 -6.13 -1.94
CA GLY A 73 -3.68 -5.04 -1.22
C GLY A 73 -4.18 -5.48 0.16
N VAL A 74 -4.78 -6.67 0.27
CA VAL A 74 -5.21 -7.23 1.56
C VAL A 74 -4.02 -7.45 2.49
N LEU A 75 -2.93 -8.04 1.99
CA LEU A 75 -1.73 -8.27 2.79
C LEU A 75 -1.08 -6.95 3.27
N ILE A 76 -1.06 -5.92 2.44
CA ILE A 76 -0.56 -4.59 2.82
C ILE A 76 -1.49 -3.95 3.87
N ARG A 77 -2.81 -3.93 3.62
CA ARG A 77 -3.80 -3.37 4.55
C ARG A 77 -3.66 -3.95 5.96
N ASP A 78 -3.43 -5.25 6.04
CA ASP A 78 -3.36 -6.01 7.28
C ASP A 78 -1.92 -6.16 7.81
N SER A 79 -0.98 -5.34 7.29
CA SER A 79 0.43 -5.31 7.71
C SER A 79 1.09 -6.69 7.69
N ARG A 80 0.70 -7.55 6.72
CA ARG A 80 1.14 -8.95 6.60
C ARG A 80 0.99 -9.77 7.89
N ARG A 81 0.04 -9.43 8.76
CA ARG A 81 -0.27 -10.12 10.00
C ARG A 81 -1.59 -10.87 9.89
N CYS A 82 -1.61 -12.09 10.44
CA CYS A 82 -2.82 -12.87 10.54
C CYS A 82 -3.87 -12.12 11.37
N GLN A 83 -5.07 -11.94 10.80
CA GLN A 83 -6.14 -11.14 11.39
C GLN A 83 -7.03 -11.91 12.36
N PHE A 84 -6.86 -13.22 12.49
CA PHE A 84 -7.56 -13.98 13.53
C PHE A 84 -7.01 -13.64 14.92
N GLY A 85 -7.89 -13.32 15.86
CA GLY A 85 -7.55 -12.75 17.18
C GLY A 85 -6.56 -13.55 18.01
N HIS A 86 -6.60 -14.87 17.91
CA HIS A 86 -5.72 -15.80 18.62
C HIS A 86 -4.32 -15.97 17.99
N CYS A 87 -4.03 -15.34 16.84
CA CYS A 87 -2.82 -15.60 16.06
C CYS A 87 -1.98 -14.35 15.83
N SER A 88 -0.68 -14.40 16.15
CA SER A 88 0.29 -13.32 15.92
C SER A 88 1.24 -13.57 14.73
N ARG A 89 1.06 -14.68 13.99
CA ARG A 89 1.95 -15.08 12.88
C ARG A 89 1.84 -14.15 11.67
N SER A 90 2.90 -14.17 10.86
CA SER A 90 2.88 -13.52 9.55
C SER A 90 1.81 -14.15 8.64
N ALA A 91 1.15 -13.31 7.85
CA ALA A 91 0.18 -13.74 6.86
C ALA A 91 0.80 -13.76 5.47
N SER A 92 0.55 -14.84 4.74
CA SER A 92 0.92 -15.00 3.33
C SER A 92 -0.26 -15.41 2.46
N THR A 93 -1.43 -15.64 3.04
CA THR A 93 -2.67 -15.98 2.33
C THR A 93 -3.77 -14.97 2.61
N VAL A 94 -4.84 -15.04 1.84
CA VAL A 94 -6.08 -14.27 2.04
C VAL A 94 -7.20 -15.26 2.26
N ASP A 95 -8.05 -14.99 3.23
CA ASP A 95 -9.22 -15.79 3.55
C ASP A 95 -10.49 -14.94 3.53
N HIS A 96 -11.62 -15.58 3.20
CA HIS A 96 -12.94 -14.95 3.28
C HIS A 96 -13.54 -15.17 4.67
N VAL A 97 -13.90 -14.07 5.35
CA VAL A 97 -14.54 -14.11 6.68
C VAL A 97 -15.79 -15.01 6.64
N VAL A 98 -16.70 -14.68 5.71
CA VAL A 98 -17.79 -15.58 5.30
C VAL A 98 -17.31 -16.35 4.07
N PRO A 99 -17.19 -17.68 4.12
CA PRO A 99 -16.71 -18.47 2.98
C PRO A 99 -17.56 -18.28 1.73
N ARG A 100 -16.92 -18.33 0.56
CA ARG A 100 -17.64 -18.22 -0.72
C ARG A 100 -18.68 -19.34 -0.91
N SER A 101 -18.40 -20.55 -0.43
CA SER A 101 -19.33 -21.67 -0.40
C SER A 101 -20.58 -21.40 0.45
N ARG A 102 -20.53 -20.39 1.32
CA ARG A 102 -21.65 -19.96 2.18
C ARG A 102 -22.19 -18.57 1.80
N GLY A 103 -22.01 -18.15 0.54
CA GLY A 103 -22.52 -16.88 0.04
C GLY A 103 -21.64 -15.67 0.31
N GLY A 104 -20.44 -15.84 0.85
CA GLY A 104 -19.51 -14.73 1.09
C GLY A 104 -19.05 -14.05 -0.20
N LEU A 105 -19.18 -12.74 -0.27
CA LEU A 105 -18.76 -11.93 -1.43
C LEU A 105 -17.25 -11.75 -1.48
N HIS A 106 -16.71 -11.59 -2.69
CA HIS A 106 -15.30 -11.28 -2.90
C HIS A 106 -15.08 -9.76 -2.85
N GLU A 107 -15.12 -9.20 -1.65
CA GLU A 107 -15.04 -7.75 -1.40
C GLU A 107 -14.14 -7.42 -0.21
N TRP A 108 -13.71 -6.16 -0.12
CA TRP A 108 -12.81 -5.69 0.92
C TRP A 108 -13.32 -5.93 2.35
N THR A 109 -14.62 -5.87 2.54
CA THR A 109 -15.30 -6.05 3.83
C THR A 109 -15.45 -7.52 4.24
N ASN A 110 -15.15 -8.46 3.33
CA ASN A 110 -15.25 -9.90 3.60
C ASN A 110 -13.93 -10.65 3.47
N VAL A 111 -12.79 -9.98 3.26
CA VAL A 111 -11.49 -10.65 3.12
C VAL A 111 -10.48 -10.14 4.13
N VAL A 112 -9.65 -11.05 4.66
CA VAL A 112 -8.59 -10.75 5.63
C VAL A 112 -7.30 -11.47 5.30
N ALA A 113 -6.17 -10.91 5.74
CA ALA A 113 -4.89 -11.60 5.68
C ALA A 113 -4.86 -12.73 6.73
N ALA A 114 -4.42 -13.91 6.31
CA ALA A 114 -4.33 -15.09 7.15
C ALA A 114 -3.00 -15.82 6.97
N CYS A 115 -2.48 -16.42 8.04
CA CYS A 115 -1.40 -17.38 7.88
C CYS A 115 -1.95 -18.70 7.31
N PRO A 116 -1.11 -19.50 6.60
CA PRO A 116 -1.56 -20.75 5.97
C PRO A 116 -2.25 -21.70 6.95
N THR A 117 -1.70 -21.81 8.16
CA THR A 117 -2.23 -22.72 9.19
C THR A 117 -3.63 -22.31 9.66
N CYS A 118 -3.87 -21.02 9.94
CA CYS A 118 -5.19 -20.56 10.35
C CYS A 118 -6.19 -20.63 9.19
N ASN A 119 -5.75 -20.30 7.97
CA ASN A 119 -6.57 -20.40 6.79
C ASN A 119 -7.05 -21.84 6.55
N ALA A 120 -6.12 -22.81 6.57
CA ALA A 120 -6.44 -24.22 6.43
C ALA A 120 -7.34 -24.74 7.57
N ARG A 121 -7.03 -24.32 8.83
CA ARG A 121 -7.82 -24.72 9.99
C ARG A 121 -9.23 -24.15 9.99
N LYS A 122 -9.44 -22.94 9.47
CA LYS A 122 -10.78 -22.36 9.34
C LYS A 122 -11.57 -23.07 8.25
N GLY A 123 -10.97 -23.30 7.08
CA GLY A 123 -11.68 -23.92 5.95
C GLY A 123 -12.93 -23.12 5.55
N ASP A 124 -14.03 -23.80 5.38
CA ASP A 124 -15.33 -23.25 5.00
C ASP A 124 -16.26 -22.93 6.18
N ARG A 125 -15.73 -22.93 7.42
CA ARG A 125 -16.50 -22.64 8.63
C ARG A 125 -16.64 -21.14 8.88
N LEU A 126 -17.77 -20.74 9.45
CA LEU A 126 -17.95 -19.38 9.96
C LEU A 126 -17.13 -19.17 11.24
N LEU A 127 -16.74 -17.94 11.51
CA LEU A 127 -15.96 -17.62 12.71
C LEU A 127 -16.71 -18.00 14.00
N ALA A 128 -18.03 -17.79 14.03
CA ALA A 128 -18.88 -18.16 15.16
C ALA A 128 -18.91 -19.67 15.44
N GLU A 129 -18.89 -20.51 14.39
CA GLU A 129 -18.89 -21.97 14.54
C GLU A 129 -17.62 -22.51 15.20
N ILE A 130 -16.53 -21.76 15.13
CA ILE A 130 -15.22 -22.19 15.66
C ILE A 130 -14.76 -21.32 16.83
N GLY A 131 -15.64 -20.41 17.33
CA GLY A 131 -15.33 -19.52 18.44
C GLY A 131 -14.20 -18.52 18.14
N TRP A 132 -13.99 -18.16 16.86
CA TRP A 132 -12.97 -17.22 16.47
C TRP A 132 -13.51 -15.82 16.28
N HIS A 133 -12.63 -14.83 16.45
CA HIS A 133 -12.92 -13.43 16.18
C HIS A 133 -11.77 -12.81 15.37
N LEU A 134 -12.05 -11.69 14.72
CA LEU A 134 -11.03 -10.89 14.04
C LEU A 134 -10.44 -9.86 15.00
N LYS A 135 -9.18 -9.50 14.81
CA LYS A 135 -8.53 -8.39 15.53
C LYS A 135 -9.21 -7.05 15.26
N ARG A 136 -9.68 -6.87 14.04
CA ARG A 136 -10.45 -5.70 13.60
C ARG A 136 -11.33 -6.08 12.41
N PRO A 137 -12.47 -5.41 12.22
CA PRO A 137 -13.30 -5.64 11.04
C PRO A 137 -12.56 -5.25 9.77
N PRO A 138 -12.67 -6.03 8.67
CA PRO A 138 -12.08 -5.68 7.41
C PRO A 138 -12.82 -4.52 6.75
N VAL A 139 -12.05 -3.53 6.27
CA VAL A 139 -12.58 -2.36 5.57
C VAL A 139 -11.83 -2.16 4.26
N ALA A 140 -12.42 -1.40 3.33
CA ALA A 140 -11.72 -1.02 2.10
C ALA A 140 -10.52 -0.11 2.43
N PRO A 141 -9.35 -0.36 1.81
CA PRO A 141 -8.17 0.46 2.07
C PRO A 141 -8.33 1.87 1.49
N ARG A 142 -7.62 2.83 2.10
CA ARG A 142 -7.53 4.22 1.66
C ARG A 142 -6.07 4.68 1.69
N GLY A 143 -5.79 5.79 1.02
CA GLY A 143 -4.49 6.46 1.10
C GLY A 143 -3.30 5.59 0.67
N ALA A 144 -2.30 5.48 1.53
CA ALA A 144 -1.03 4.81 1.27
C ALA A 144 -1.14 3.36 0.78
N VAL A 145 -2.06 2.57 1.34
CA VAL A 145 -2.26 1.16 0.94
C VAL A 145 -2.64 1.05 -0.53
N VAL A 146 -3.45 1.99 -1.03
CA VAL A 146 -3.85 2.07 -2.44
C VAL A 146 -2.64 2.30 -3.34
N LEU A 147 -1.82 3.29 -2.98
CA LEU A 147 -0.63 3.68 -3.76
C LEU A 147 0.41 2.57 -3.82
N LEU A 148 0.72 1.96 -2.68
CA LEU A 148 1.67 0.85 -2.59
C LEU A 148 1.19 -0.37 -3.38
N SER A 149 -0.09 -0.71 -3.24
CA SER A 149 -0.71 -1.83 -3.96
C SER A 149 -0.65 -1.63 -5.47
N ALA A 150 -1.00 -0.44 -5.96
CA ALA A 150 -0.96 -0.08 -7.37
C ALA A 150 0.47 -0.07 -7.94
N ALA A 151 1.45 0.34 -7.13
CA ALA A 151 2.87 0.32 -7.51
C ALA A 151 3.53 -1.06 -7.42
N GLY A 152 2.82 -2.06 -6.92
CA GLY A 152 3.38 -3.39 -6.70
C GLY A 152 4.39 -3.47 -5.54
N LEU A 153 4.40 -2.50 -4.65
CA LEU A 153 5.31 -2.43 -3.50
C LEU A 153 4.67 -3.07 -2.26
N THR A 154 5.51 -3.64 -1.42
CA THR A 154 5.11 -4.25 -0.15
C THR A 154 5.46 -3.38 1.05
N HIS A 155 6.41 -2.46 0.87
CA HIS A 155 6.91 -1.55 1.87
C HIS A 155 7.03 -0.15 1.26
N ALA A 156 6.85 0.87 2.08
CA ALA A 156 7.13 2.25 1.72
C ALA A 156 8.60 2.58 1.97
N HIS A 157 9.13 3.51 1.20
CA HIS A 157 10.43 4.11 1.52
C HIS A 157 10.29 4.94 2.82
N PRO A 158 11.27 4.94 3.75
CA PRO A 158 11.18 5.70 4.99
C PRO A 158 10.81 7.18 4.80
N ALA A 159 11.40 7.83 3.80
CA ALA A 159 11.12 9.24 3.47
C ALA A 159 9.67 9.53 3.00
N TRP A 160 8.81 8.51 2.83
CA TRP A 160 7.42 8.70 2.43
C TRP A 160 6.46 8.84 3.61
N VAL A 161 6.92 8.57 4.85
CA VAL A 161 6.07 8.51 6.05
C VAL A 161 5.33 9.83 6.27
N ASP A 162 6.02 10.95 6.09
CA ASP A 162 5.46 12.29 6.30
C ASP A 162 4.40 12.68 5.25
N TYR A 163 4.40 12.01 4.09
CA TYR A 163 3.51 12.29 2.97
C TYR A 163 2.38 11.28 2.80
N LEU A 164 2.40 10.18 3.55
CA LEU A 164 1.44 9.10 3.44
C LEU A 164 0.78 8.82 4.79
N PRO A 165 -0.24 9.60 5.19
CA PRO A 165 -0.95 9.35 6.44
C PRO A 165 -1.51 7.91 6.47
N GLY A 166 -1.30 7.21 7.58
CA GLY A 166 -1.70 5.82 7.78
C GLY A 166 -0.61 4.77 7.51
N LEU A 167 0.63 5.17 7.19
CA LEU A 167 1.78 4.26 7.14
C LEU A 167 2.41 3.97 8.51
N SER A 168 2.04 4.67 9.57
CA SER A 168 2.55 4.47 10.93
C SER A 168 2.19 3.07 11.46
N GLY A 169 2.83 2.03 10.93
CA GLY A 169 2.60 0.63 11.28
C GLY A 169 2.89 -0.37 10.16
N VAL A 170 3.41 0.08 9.03
CA VAL A 170 3.76 -0.76 7.85
C VAL A 170 5.29 -0.77 7.63
N ALA A 171 6.06 -0.39 8.63
CA ALA A 171 7.52 -0.50 8.64
C ALA A 171 7.96 -1.90 9.04
#